data_5e35a7b4581a5336ca0b5074fda4a7f5
#
_entry.id   5e35a7b4581a5336ca0b5074fda4a7f5
#
_cell.length_a   1.000
_cell.length_b   1.000
_cell.length_c   1.000
_cell.angle_alpha   90.00
_cell.angle_beta   90.00
_cell.angle_gamma   90.00
#
_symmetry.space_group_name_H-M   'P 1'
#
loop_
_entity.id
_entity.type
_entity.pdbx_description
1 polymer ?
#
loop_
_entity_poly.entity_id
_entity_poly.type
_entity_poly.pdbx_seq_one_letter_code
_entity_poly.pdbx_strand_id
1 'polypeptide(L)'
;ATMEGLTKFGVTTVVGCLGTDGIGRDMCALVAKTKGLNEQGISAYCYTGSYQVPVRTLTDSIPKDIMMIQEIIGTGEIAISDHRSSQPTFEEFTRVAADTRLGGVLSGKAGIINVHLGDGSRGMELINRVIDETEIPASQFLPTHVNRNEALFCQAIEYALKGGAVDFTGNEDIDYWETICDEVRVCKGIKRMLNAGVNPNRITISSDGQGSLPIYNKKGEFQGMGVGQSSCLLKEVKECVSMENIPLETALSTITSNPADILHLNKKGRVQEGYDADLCILDKNLQLIKVIARGKSVY
;
A
#
# COMPACT_ATOMS: atom_id res chain seq x y z
N ALA A 1 -6.15 11.65 8.82
CA ALA A 1 -7.31 11.09 8.10
C ALA A 1 -8.59 11.23 8.93
N THR A 2 -9.70 11.48 8.27
CA THR A 2 -11.05 11.48 8.85
C THR A 2 -11.91 10.50 8.06
N MET A 3 -12.96 9.95 8.67
CA MET A 3 -13.91 9.07 7.98
C MET A 3 -14.47 9.75 6.73
N GLU A 4 -15.00 10.97 6.86
CA GLU A 4 -15.55 11.75 5.73
C GLU A 4 -14.51 11.97 4.61
N GLY A 5 -13.26 12.32 5.00
CA GLY A 5 -12.16 12.54 4.05
C GLY A 5 -11.78 11.31 3.25
N LEU A 6 -12.08 10.11 3.75
CA LEU A 6 -11.85 8.83 3.08
C LEU A 6 -13.08 8.40 2.28
N THR A 7 -14.26 8.40 2.90
CA THR A 7 -15.48 7.86 2.28
C THR A 7 -15.99 8.69 1.10
N LYS A 8 -15.75 9.99 1.08
CA LYS A 8 -16.07 10.84 -0.08
C LYS A 8 -15.33 10.42 -1.37
N PHE A 9 -14.28 9.64 -1.25
CA PHE A 9 -13.52 9.06 -2.38
C PHE A 9 -13.76 7.56 -2.56
N GLY A 10 -14.73 6.98 -1.86
CA GLY A 10 -15.07 5.56 -1.98
C GLY A 10 -14.25 4.63 -1.09
N VAL A 11 -13.39 5.15 -0.22
CA VAL A 11 -12.55 4.33 0.65
C VAL A 11 -13.34 3.88 1.88
N THR A 12 -13.56 2.59 2.02
CA THR A 12 -14.28 1.94 3.12
C THR A 12 -13.36 1.14 4.05
N THR A 13 -12.16 0.83 3.58
CA THR A 13 -11.14 0.09 4.35
C THR A 13 -9.79 0.78 4.16
N VAL A 14 -9.07 0.98 5.26
CA VAL A 14 -7.74 1.60 5.25
C VAL A 14 -6.74 0.81 6.06
N VAL A 15 -5.47 0.88 5.68
CA VAL A 15 -4.34 0.41 6.48
C VAL A 15 -3.44 1.61 6.76
N GLY A 16 -3.35 2.00 8.02
CA GLY A 16 -2.50 3.09 8.47
C GLY A 16 -1.06 2.64 8.67
N CYS A 17 -0.11 3.50 8.35
CA CYS A 17 1.29 3.31 8.67
C CYS A 17 1.91 4.62 9.18
N LEU A 18 2.98 4.51 9.95
CA LEU A 18 3.90 5.61 10.20
C LEU A 18 4.90 5.61 9.05
N GLY A 19 5.06 6.76 8.40
CA GLY A 19 6.07 6.92 7.36
C GLY A 19 7.40 7.39 7.95
N THR A 20 7.95 8.45 7.38
CA THR A 20 9.25 9.03 7.78
C THR A 20 9.28 9.47 9.26
N ASP A 21 8.16 10.02 9.78
CA ASP A 21 8.07 10.48 11.16
C ASP A 21 7.64 9.34 12.12
N GLY A 22 8.60 8.56 12.54
CA GLY A 22 8.45 7.60 13.64
C GLY A 22 8.92 8.15 14.98
N ILE A 23 9.15 9.47 15.11
CA ILE A 23 9.66 10.16 16.32
C ILE A 23 8.58 11.01 16.95
N GLY A 24 7.99 11.93 16.17
CA GLY A 24 6.89 12.80 16.61
C GLY A 24 5.55 12.08 16.60
N ARG A 25 5.43 10.99 15.85
CA ARG A 25 4.29 10.08 15.83
C ARG A 25 4.72 8.71 16.33
N ASP A 26 3.85 8.03 17.04
CA ASP A 26 4.14 6.72 17.64
C ASP A 26 3.04 5.68 17.35
N MET A 27 3.30 4.44 17.75
CA MET A 27 2.34 3.35 17.60
C MET A 27 1.09 3.54 18.45
N CYS A 28 1.17 4.22 19.61
CA CYS A 28 -0.01 4.51 20.42
C CYS A 28 -0.99 5.41 19.67
N ALA A 29 -0.49 6.48 19.06
CA ALA A 29 -1.29 7.40 18.26
C ALA A 29 -1.89 6.73 17.02
N LEU A 30 -1.11 5.88 16.34
CA LEU A 30 -1.58 5.16 15.16
C LEU A 30 -2.69 4.16 15.51
N VAL A 31 -2.49 3.34 16.53
CA VAL A 31 -3.51 2.36 16.99
C VAL A 31 -4.76 3.07 17.50
N ALA A 32 -4.62 4.16 18.26
CA ALA A 32 -5.75 4.96 18.71
C ALA A 32 -6.56 5.54 17.52
N LYS A 33 -5.87 6.06 16.49
CA LYS A 33 -6.52 6.56 15.26
C LYS A 33 -7.25 5.43 14.53
N THR A 34 -6.62 4.27 14.40
CA THR A 34 -7.19 3.09 13.75
C THR A 34 -8.46 2.64 14.47
N LYS A 35 -8.43 2.52 15.79
CA LYS A 35 -9.62 2.20 16.61
C LYS A 35 -10.72 3.26 16.46
N GLY A 36 -10.34 4.55 16.50
CA GLY A 36 -11.31 5.63 16.30
C GLY A 36 -12.01 5.61 14.95
N LEU A 37 -11.32 5.23 13.87
CA LEU A 37 -11.95 5.06 12.54
C LEU A 37 -12.88 3.82 12.52
N ASN A 38 -12.51 2.73 13.18
CA ASN A 38 -13.37 1.57 13.35
C ASN A 38 -14.68 1.91 14.09
N GLU A 39 -14.60 2.69 15.17
CA GLU A 39 -15.78 3.18 15.91
C GLU A 39 -16.67 4.10 15.06
N GLN A 40 -16.08 4.89 14.17
CA GLN A 40 -16.82 5.76 13.25
C GLN A 40 -17.55 4.98 12.14
N GLY A 41 -17.17 3.73 11.85
CA GLY A 41 -17.92 2.84 10.99
C GLY A 41 -17.25 2.46 9.65
N ILE A 42 -15.98 2.78 9.44
CA ILE A 42 -15.17 2.19 8.37
C ILE A 42 -14.26 1.10 8.95
N SER A 43 -13.64 0.31 8.07
CA SER A 43 -12.69 -0.71 8.52
C SER A 43 -11.28 -0.17 8.47
N ALA A 44 -10.60 -0.16 9.61
CA ALA A 44 -9.25 0.36 9.72
C ALA A 44 -8.31 -0.65 10.37
N TYR A 45 -7.15 -0.82 9.77
CA TYR A 45 -6.03 -1.64 10.23
C TYR A 45 -4.77 -0.77 10.24
N CYS A 46 -3.66 -1.30 10.76
CA CYS A 46 -2.36 -0.63 10.68
C CYS A 46 -1.22 -1.64 10.65
N TYR A 47 -0.05 -1.12 10.29
CA TYR A 47 1.21 -1.84 10.44
C TYR A 47 1.93 -1.37 11.70
N THR A 48 2.71 -2.26 12.33
CA THR A 48 3.64 -1.85 13.41
C THR A 48 4.95 -1.38 12.82
N GLY A 49 5.51 -0.31 13.39
CA GLY A 49 6.78 0.27 12.93
C GLY A 49 6.64 1.59 12.18
N SER A 50 7.72 1.96 11.56
CA SER A 50 7.89 3.14 10.70
C SER A 50 8.99 2.86 9.67
N TYR A 51 9.54 3.87 8.98
CA TYR A 51 10.66 3.69 8.06
C TYR A 51 11.88 3.00 8.66
N GLN A 52 12.04 3.06 9.98
CA GLN A 52 13.29 2.76 10.66
C GLN A 52 13.39 1.31 11.16
N VAL A 53 14.59 0.75 11.07
CA VAL A 53 15.03 -0.48 11.75
C VAL A 53 16.12 -0.06 12.75
N PRO A 54 16.06 -0.48 14.02
CA PRO A 54 15.08 -1.40 14.64
C PRO A 54 13.64 -0.85 14.65
N VAL A 55 12.68 -1.76 14.46
CA VAL A 55 11.25 -1.42 14.43
C VAL A 55 10.77 -0.99 15.81
N ARG A 56 10.14 0.19 15.88
CA ARG A 56 9.49 0.67 17.11
C ARG A 56 8.10 0.08 17.20
N THR A 57 7.89 -0.77 18.17
CA THR A 57 6.64 -1.50 18.41
C THR A 57 5.87 -0.92 19.60
N LEU A 58 4.63 -1.36 19.80
CA LEU A 58 3.83 -0.97 20.98
C LEU A 58 4.11 -1.88 22.18
N THR A 59 4.44 -3.15 21.94
CA THR A 59 4.61 -4.19 22.99
C THR A 59 6.04 -4.73 23.05
N ASP A 60 7.02 -4.00 22.58
CA ASP A 60 8.46 -4.33 22.52
C ASP A 60 8.81 -5.54 21.61
N SER A 61 7.84 -6.00 20.79
CA SER A 61 8.05 -7.16 19.91
C SER A 61 7.11 -7.11 18.71
N ILE A 62 7.66 -7.23 17.49
CA ILE A 62 6.88 -7.30 16.25
C ILE A 62 5.84 -8.42 16.30
N PRO A 63 6.21 -9.71 16.57
CA PRO A 63 5.22 -10.77 16.61
C PRO A 63 4.15 -10.54 17.69
N LYS A 64 4.53 -9.99 18.84
CA LYS A 64 3.58 -9.72 19.92
C LYS A 64 2.59 -8.61 19.54
N ASP A 65 3.03 -7.54 18.87
CA ASP A 65 2.14 -6.51 18.33
C ASP A 65 1.10 -7.13 17.38
N ILE A 66 1.55 -7.93 16.41
CA ILE A 66 0.69 -8.56 15.42
C ILE A 66 -0.30 -9.54 16.08
N MET A 67 0.15 -10.32 17.05
CA MET A 67 -0.68 -11.32 17.73
C MET A 67 -1.70 -10.71 18.68
N MET A 68 -1.30 -9.71 19.47
CA MET A 68 -2.10 -9.23 20.59
C MET A 68 -3.00 -8.03 20.25
N ILE A 69 -2.70 -7.29 19.16
CA ILE A 69 -3.46 -6.11 18.76
C ILE A 69 -4.20 -6.43 17.47
N GLN A 70 -5.52 -6.48 17.55
CA GLN A 70 -6.39 -6.93 16.44
C GLN A 70 -6.16 -6.15 15.15
N GLU A 71 -5.96 -4.85 15.25
CA GLU A 71 -5.83 -3.94 14.12
C GLU A 71 -4.46 -4.02 13.45
N ILE A 72 -3.43 -4.55 14.12
CA ILE A 72 -2.09 -4.70 13.54
C ILE A 72 -2.03 -5.98 12.71
N ILE A 73 -1.80 -5.83 11.40
CA ILE A 73 -1.83 -6.95 10.43
C ILE A 73 -0.48 -7.28 9.81
N GLY A 74 0.55 -6.51 10.11
CA GLY A 74 1.90 -6.68 9.56
C GLY A 74 2.84 -5.60 10.10
N THR A 75 3.97 -5.44 9.43
CA THR A 75 5.01 -4.47 9.77
C THR A 75 5.22 -3.48 8.63
N GLY A 76 5.42 -2.22 8.95
CA GLY A 76 5.72 -1.19 7.94
C GLY A 76 5.36 0.22 8.41
N GLU A 77 5.67 1.12 7.59
CA GLU A 77 6.33 1.10 6.29
C GLU A 77 7.86 1.03 6.48
N ILE A 78 8.53 -0.06 6.13
CA ILE A 78 9.99 -0.17 6.27
C ILE A 78 10.65 0.41 5.02
N ALA A 79 11.49 1.42 5.17
CA ALA A 79 12.13 2.08 4.03
C ALA A 79 13.45 1.41 3.64
N ILE A 80 13.59 1.09 2.36
CA ILE A 80 14.84 0.66 1.74
C ILE A 80 15.10 1.47 0.47
N SER A 81 16.35 1.53 0.04
CA SER A 81 16.77 2.29 -1.15
C SER A 81 16.31 3.76 -1.12
N ASP A 82 16.24 4.35 0.06
CA ASP A 82 15.83 5.72 0.33
C ASP A 82 16.83 6.38 1.29
N HIS A 83 17.17 7.65 1.02
CA HIS A 83 18.10 8.42 1.87
C HIS A 83 17.54 8.66 3.29
N ARG A 84 16.23 8.52 3.49
CA ARG A 84 15.55 8.66 4.79
C ARG A 84 15.48 7.35 5.58
N SER A 85 15.87 6.21 4.96
CA SER A 85 15.86 4.92 5.64
C SER A 85 16.99 4.81 6.67
N SER A 86 16.87 3.87 7.62
CA SER A 86 17.94 3.53 8.55
C SER A 86 19.10 2.76 7.90
N GLN A 87 19.03 2.49 6.60
CA GLN A 87 20.00 1.69 5.85
C GLN A 87 20.20 0.30 6.46
N PRO A 88 19.13 -0.50 6.68
CA PRO A 88 19.24 -1.78 7.36
C PRO A 88 20.18 -2.71 6.61
N THR A 89 20.94 -3.48 7.36
CA THR A 89 21.74 -4.59 6.82
C THR A 89 20.83 -5.73 6.37
N PHE A 90 21.38 -6.69 5.62
CA PHE A 90 20.66 -7.89 5.21
C PHE A 90 20.10 -8.67 6.41
N GLU A 91 20.90 -8.84 7.46
CA GLU A 91 20.55 -9.58 8.66
C GLU A 91 19.43 -8.89 9.45
N GLU A 92 19.48 -7.56 9.58
CA GLU A 92 18.47 -6.77 10.26
C GLU A 92 17.12 -6.85 9.50
N PHE A 93 17.14 -6.66 8.19
CA PHE A 93 15.94 -6.73 7.38
C PHE A 93 15.34 -8.14 7.35
N THR A 94 16.19 -9.17 7.26
CA THR A 94 15.78 -10.59 7.34
C THR A 94 15.14 -10.90 8.70
N ARG A 95 15.69 -10.35 9.80
CA ARG A 95 15.11 -10.51 11.14
C ARG A 95 13.72 -9.89 11.22
N VAL A 96 13.53 -8.69 10.70
CA VAL A 96 12.21 -8.04 10.62
C VAL A 96 11.23 -8.93 9.83
N ALA A 97 11.69 -9.51 8.71
CA ALA A 97 10.86 -10.39 7.89
C ALA A 97 10.44 -11.66 8.63
N ALA A 98 11.38 -12.30 9.32
CA ALA A 98 11.12 -13.50 10.11
C ALA A 98 10.15 -13.24 11.27
N ASP A 99 10.36 -12.16 12.02
CA ASP A 99 9.52 -11.79 13.16
C ASP A 99 8.10 -11.43 12.72
N THR A 100 7.97 -10.69 11.60
CA THR A 100 6.67 -10.33 11.02
C THR A 100 5.92 -11.58 10.56
N ARG A 101 6.60 -12.49 9.86
CA ARG A 101 6.04 -13.75 9.40
C ARG A 101 5.57 -14.62 10.57
N LEU A 102 6.38 -14.73 11.62
CA LEU A 102 6.02 -15.49 12.83
C LEU A 102 4.72 -14.95 13.44
N GLY A 103 4.63 -13.64 13.61
CA GLY A 103 3.41 -12.98 14.14
C GLY A 103 2.18 -13.28 13.28
N GLY A 104 2.31 -13.20 11.97
CA GLY A 104 1.24 -13.50 11.01
C GLY A 104 0.79 -14.96 11.09
N VAL A 105 1.71 -15.91 11.03
CA VAL A 105 1.40 -17.36 11.10
C VAL A 105 0.69 -17.73 12.41
N LEU A 106 1.19 -17.23 13.54
CA LEU A 106 0.62 -17.54 14.85
C LEU A 106 -0.75 -16.90 15.10
N SER A 107 -1.04 -15.77 14.46
CA SER A 107 -2.32 -15.06 14.64
C SER A 107 -3.34 -15.30 13.52
N GLY A 108 -2.95 -15.97 12.42
CA GLY A 108 -3.79 -16.13 11.22
C GLY A 108 -3.98 -14.84 10.42
N LYS A 109 -3.16 -13.81 10.69
CA LYS A 109 -3.17 -12.54 9.95
C LYS A 109 -2.19 -12.58 8.77
N ALA A 110 -2.19 -11.55 7.93
CA ALA A 110 -1.28 -11.47 6.79
C ALA A 110 0.18 -11.57 7.22
N GLY A 111 0.58 -10.86 8.28
CA GLY A 111 1.96 -10.82 8.72
C GLY A 111 2.91 -10.40 7.59
N ILE A 112 2.49 -9.46 6.77
CA ILE A 112 3.22 -8.95 5.61
C ILE A 112 4.11 -7.78 6.01
N ILE A 113 5.21 -7.58 5.28
CA ILE A 113 6.00 -6.35 5.38
C ILE A 113 5.61 -5.43 4.24
N ASN A 114 5.07 -4.26 4.56
CA ASN A 114 4.94 -3.16 3.62
C ASN A 114 6.29 -2.42 3.54
N VAL A 115 6.87 -2.41 2.35
CA VAL A 115 8.23 -1.90 2.11
C VAL A 115 8.17 -0.65 1.25
N HIS A 116 8.57 0.48 1.85
CA HIS A 116 8.76 1.72 1.12
C HIS A 116 10.01 1.65 0.24
N LEU A 117 9.83 1.78 -1.06
CA LEU A 117 10.92 1.87 -2.02
C LEU A 117 11.22 3.33 -2.33
N GLY A 118 12.47 3.75 -2.07
CA GLY A 118 12.96 5.06 -2.47
C GLY A 118 13.41 5.10 -3.93
N ASP A 119 14.06 6.20 -4.28
CA ASP A 119 14.65 6.45 -5.61
C ASP A 119 16.14 6.06 -5.71
N GLY A 120 16.67 5.41 -4.68
CA GLY A 120 18.05 4.94 -4.63
C GLY A 120 18.32 3.85 -5.66
N SER A 121 19.55 3.78 -6.15
CA SER A 121 19.98 2.86 -7.21
C SER A 121 19.91 1.37 -6.84
N ARG A 122 19.85 1.03 -5.54
CA ARG A 122 19.74 -0.37 -5.08
C ARG A 122 18.34 -0.97 -5.31
N GLY A 123 17.31 -0.13 -5.41
CA GLY A 123 15.94 -0.57 -5.66
C GLY A 123 15.50 -1.71 -4.76
N MET A 124 15.16 -2.86 -5.33
CA MET A 124 14.66 -4.05 -4.63
C MET A 124 15.76 -5.06 -4.22
N GLU A 125 17.05 -4.70 -4.31
CA GLU A 125 18.15 -5.62 -4.04
C GLU A 125 17.99 -6.36 -2.72
N LEU A 126 17.67 -5.65 -1.63
CA LEU A 126 17.56 -6.23 -0.29
C LEU A 126 16.41 -7.23 -0.18
N ILE A 127 15.27 -6.96 -0.80
CA ILE A 127 14.14 -7.90 -0.87
C ILE A 127 14.55 -9.16 -1.65
N ASN A 128 15.15 -8.98 -2.83
CA ASN A 128 15.57 -10.09 -3.68
C ASN A 128 16.57 -10.98 -2.97
N ARG A 129 17.55 -10.40 -2.26
CA ARG A 129 18.51 -11.18 -1.46
C ARG A 129 17.83 -12.01 -0.38
N VAL A 130 16.85 -11.45 0.35
CA VAL A 130 16.13 -12.24 1.36
C VAL A 130 15.41 -13.43 0.72
N ILE A 131 14.78 -13.24 -0.43
CA ILE A 131 14.08 -14.31 -1.13
C ILE A 131 15.03 -15.37 -1.66
N ASP A 132 16.17 -14.96 -2.20
CA ASP A 132 17.11 -15.86 -2.87
C ASP A 132 18.08 -16.56 -1.87
N GLU A 133 18.35 -15.97 -0.69
CA GLU A 133 19.31 -16.44 0.30
C GLU A 133 18.67 -17.05 1.56
N THR A 134 17.32 -17.05 1.68
CA THR A 134 16.57 -17.58 2.83
C THR A 134 15.32 -18.36 2.41
N GLU A 135 14.62 -18.99 3.37
CA GLU A 135 13.33 -19.66 3.15
C GLU A 135 12.12 -18.70 3.19
N ILE A 136 12.34 -17.39 3.27
CA ILE A 136 11.26 -16.40 3.31
C ILE A 136 10.74 -16.17 1.90
N PRO A 137 9.45 -16.46 1.62
CA PRO A 137 8.90 -16.36 0.26
C PRO A 137 8.67 -14.90 -0.17
N ALA A 138 8.65 -14.66 -1.48
CA ALA A 138 8.32 -13.34 -2.05
C ALA A 138 6.98 -12.79 -1.55
N SER A 139 5.99 -13.64 -1.29
CA SER A 139 4.69 -13.25 -0.74
C SER A 139 4.74 -12.63 0.66
N GLN A 140 5.91 -12.64 1.31
CA GLN A 140 6.12 -11.99 2.61
C GLN A 140 6.17 -10.46 2.51
N PHE A 141 6.47 -9.92 1.33
CA PHE A 141 6.70 -8.49 1.13
C PHE A 141 5.63 -7.88 0.22
N LEU A 142 5.26 -6.64 0.52
CA LEU A 142 4.46 -5.76 -0.35
C LEU A 142 5.27 -4.48 -0.58
N PRO A 143 6.17 -4.46 -1.57
CA PRO A 143 6.87 -3.24 -1.94
C PRO A 143 5.89 -2.24 -2.55
N THR A 144 5.88 -1.03 -2.02
CA THR A 144 5.09 0.11 -2.52
C THR A 144 5.96 1.13 -3.25
N HIS A 145 5.34 2.00 -4.03
CA HIS A 145 5.99 2.98 -4.90
C HIS A 145 6.78 2.34 -6.05
N VAL A 146 6.35 1.17 -6.53
CA VAL A 146 7.09 0.45 -7.59
C VAL A 146 7.13 1.20 -8.93
N ASN A 147 6.28 2.21 -9.09
CA ASN A 147 6.22 3.08 -10.26
C ASN A 147 7.06 4.35 -10.17
N ARG A 148 7.87 4.52 -9.11
CA ARG A 148 8.64 5.73 -8.83
C ARG A 148 9.62 6.12 -9.94
N ASN A 149 10.19 5.15 -10.64
CA ASN A 149 11.00 5.35 -11.84
C ASN A 149 11.07 4.06 -12.66
N GLU A 150 11.53 4.16 -13.91
CA GLU A 150 11.58 3.06 -14.86
C GLU A 150 12.48 1.90 -14.38
N ALA A 151 13.63 2.19 -13.78
CA ALA A 151 14.56 1.15 -13.32
C ALA A 151 13.96 0.31 -12.19
N LEU A 152 13.31 0.95 -11.23
CA LEU A 152 12.60 0.29 -10.14
C LEU A 152 11.41 -0.52 -10.64
N PHE A 153 10.67 0.05 -11.59
CA PHE A 153 9.52 -0.61 -12.20
C PHE A 153 9.91 -1.92 -12.93
N CYS A 154 11.03 -1.93 -13.66
CA CYS A 154 11.55 -3.16 -14.28
C CYS A 154 11.87 -4.24 -13.23
N GLN A 155 12.51 -3.86 -12.12
CA GLN A 155 12.76 -4.80 -11.01
C GLN A 155 11.46 -5.32 -10.38
N ALA A 156 10.42 -4.48 -10.31
CA ALA A 156 9.12 -4.88 -9.78
C ALA A 156 8.41 -5.91 -10.69
N ILE A 157 8.56 -5.82 -12.02
CA ILE A 157 8.08 -6.87 -12.94
C ILE A 157 8.76 -8.21 -12.62
N GLU A 158 10.08 -8.23 -12.51
CA GLU A 158 10.84 -9.44 -12.22
C GLU A 158 10.44 -10.06 -10.87
N TYR A 159 10.27 -9.23 -9.86
CA TYR A 159 9.80 -9.64 -8.54
C TYR A 159 8.38 -10.23 -8.59
N ALA A 160 7.45 -9.59 -9.30
CA ALA A 160 6.08 -10.04 -9.42
C ALA A 160 5.99 -11.38 -10.19
N LEU A 161 6.86 -11.62 -11.17
CA LEU A 161 6.97 -12.91 -11.89
C LEU A 161 7.47 -14.03 -10.97
N LYS A 162 8.22 -13.73 -9.91
CA LYS A 162 8.58 -14.68 -8.84
C LYS A 162 7.42 -14.96 -7.86
N GLY A 163 6.23 -14.37 -8.07
CA GLY A 163 5.02 -14.55 -7.24
C GLY A 163 4.85 -13.52 -6.13
N GLY A 164 5.69 -12.51 -6.06
CA GLY A 164 5.52 -11.37 -5.15
C GLY A 164 4.31 -10.50 -5.53
N ALA A 165 3.77 -9.77 -4.56
CA ALA A 165 2.79 -8.72 -4.80
C ALA A 165 3.48 -7.37 -4.87
N VAL A 166 2.96 -6.46 -5.70
CA VAL A 166 3.51 -5.12 -5.90
C VAL A 166 2.42 -4.07 -5.72
N ASP A 167 2.81 -2.90 -5.23
CA ASP A 167 1.90 -1.81 -4.99
C ASP A 167 2.35 -0.54 -5.72
N PHE A 168 1.47 -0.07 -6.61
CA PHE A 168 1.61 1.21 -7.29
C PHE A 168 1.09 2.33 -6.40
N THR A 169 1.72 3.49 -6.46
CA THR A 169 1.18 4.71 -5.85
C THR A 169 0.40 5.49 -6.88
N GLY A 170 -0.89 5.71 -6.62
CA GLY A 170 -1.71 6.58 -7.43
C GLY A 170 -1.47 8.05 -7.12
N ASN A 171 -1.56 8.90 -8.15
CA ASN A 171 -1.31 10.33 -8.05
C ASN A 171 -2.47 11.16 -8.61
N GLU A 172 -2.76 12.31 -7.98
CA GLU A 172 -3.79 13.23 -8.48
C GLU A 172 -3.36 13.96 -9.75
N ASP A 173 -2.10 14.35 -9.83
CA ASP A 173 -1.49 15.05 -10.98
C ASP A 173 -0.39 14.18 -11.59
N ILE A 174 -0.80 13.09 -12.24
CA ILE A 174 0.14 12.14 -12.84
C ILE A 174 0.97 12.75 -13.97
N ASP A 175 0.41 13.70 -14.72
CA ASP A 175 1.15 14.35 -15.82
C ASP A 175 2.34 15.13 -15.28
N TYR A 176 2.18 15.73 -14.10
CA TYR A 176 3.28 16.38 -13.37
C TYR A 176 4.34 15.34 -12.95
N TRP A 177 3.95 14.25 -12.31
CA TRP A 177 4.89 13.25 -11.79
C TRP A 177 5.61 12.49 -12.92
N GLU A 178 4.90 12.14 -14.00
CA GLU A 178 5.48 11.52 -15.19
C GLU A 178 6.53 12.46 -15.85
N THR A 179 6.25 13.77 -15.90
CA THR A 179 7.12 14.73 -16.59
C THR A 179 8.32 15.18 -15.76
N ILE A 180 8.13 15.39 -14.47
CA ILE A 180 9.14 16.01 -13.58
C ILE A 180 9.96 14.95 -12.84
N CYS A 181 9.37 13.82 -12.49
CA CYS A 181 9.99 12.79 -11.66
C CYS A 181 10.26 11.47 -12.41
N ASP A 182 9.96 11.39 -13.71
CA ASP A 182 10.11 10.18 -14.53
C ASP A 182 9.34 8.99 -13.96
N GLU A 183 8.19 9.26 -13.33
CA GLU A 183 7.35 8.25 -12.72
C GLU A 183 6.59 7.47 -13.79
N VAL A 184 6.53 6.14 -13.66
CA VAL A 184 5.76 5.29 -14.57
C VAL A 184 4.28 5.45 -14.26
N ARG A 185 3.50 5.98 -15.20
CA ARG A 185 2.04 6.12 -15.09
C ARG A 185 1.41 4.76 -14.74
N VAL A 186 0.55 4.72 -13.72
CA VAL A 186 -0.04 3.49 -13.18
C VAL A 186 -0.70 2.64 -14.26
N CYS A 187 -1.58 3.21 -15.07
CA CYS A 187 -2.29 2.46 -16.13
C CYS A 187 -1.33 1.84 -17.15
N LYS A 188 -0.28 2.56 -17.57
CA LYS A 188 0.77 2.05 -18.47
C LYS A 188 1.58 0.94 -17.79
N GLY A 189 1.94 1.13 -16.52
CA GLY A 189 2.68 0.16 -15.72
C GLY A 189 1.92 -1.14 -15.56
N ILE A 190 0.64 -1.08 -15.17
CA ILE A 190 -0.22 -2.27 -15.06
C ILE A 190 -0.34 -2.98 -16.41
N LYS A 191 -0.56 -2.25 -17.50
CA LYS A 191 -0.62 -2.86 -18.85
C LYS A 191 0.66 -3.60 -19.19
N ARG A 192 1.81 -3.01 -18.89
CA ARG A 192 3.13 -3.63 -19.12
C ARG A 192 3.33 -4.88 -18.26
N MET A 193 2.93 -4.87 -16.98
CA MET A 193 2.97 -6.04 -16.10
C MET A 193 2.10 -7.18 -16.64
N LEU A 194 0.86 -6.88 -17.05
CA LEU A 194 -0.04 -7.88 -17.64
C LEU A 194 0.54 -8.48 -18.92
N ASN A 195 1.11 -7.66 -19.79
CA ASN A 195 1.76 -8.13 -21.03
C ASN A 195 3.02 -8.97 -20.76
N ALA A 196 3.71 -8.72 -19.65
CA ALA A 196 4.86 -9.52 -19.19
C ALA A 196 4.43 -10.85 -18.54
N GLY A 197 3.13 -11.09 -18.34
CA GLY A 197 2.61 -12.32 -17.73
C GLY A 197 2.51 -12.29 -16.21
N VAL A 198 2.60 -11.11 -15.59
CA VAL A 198 2.37 -10.96 -14.13
C VAL A 198 0.90 -11.31 -13.83
N ASN A 199 0.70 -12.11 -12.79
CA ASN A 199 -0.65 -12.44 -12.33
C ASN A 199 -1.38 -11.17 -11.85
N PRO A 200 -2.53 -10.79 -12.45
CA PRO A 200 -3.27 -9.57 -12.09
C PRO A 200 -3.63 -9.50 -10.60
N ASN A 201 -3.80 -10.64 -9.92
CA ASN A 201 -4.10 -10.70 -8.49
C ASN A 201 -2.91 -10.30 -7.58
N ARG A 202 -1.74 -10.04 -8.16
CA ARG A 202 -0.53 -9.58 -7.44
C ARG A 202 -0.26 -8.09 -7.58
N ILE A 203 -1.16 -7.36 -8.24
CA ILE A 203 -1.03 -5.93 -8.50
C ILE A 203 -2.03 -5.17 -7.64
N THR A 204 -1.54 -4.19 -6.88
CA THR A 204 -2.36 -3.27 -6.09
C THR A 204 -2.06 -1.82 -6.43
N ILE A 205 -2.97 -0.93 -6.10
CA ILE A 205 -2.79 0.52 -6.13
C ILE A 205 -3.16 1.05 -4.75
N SER A 206 -2.27 1.82 -4.15
CA SER A 206 -2.55 2.60 -2.95
C SER A 206 -2.47 4.09 -3.22
N SER A 207 -3.03 4.89 -2.33
CA SER A 207 -3.09 6.35 -2.52
C SER A 207 -1.95 7.11 -1.85
N ASP A 208 -1.19 6.47 -0.99
CA ASP A 208 -0.29 7.18 -0.04
C ASP A 208 -1.01 8.38 0.64
N GLY A 209 -2.31 8.20 0.86
CA GLY A 209 -3.20 9.25 1.34
C GLY A 209 -2.79 9.73 2.73
N GLN A 210 -2.80 11.07 2.93
CA GLN A 210 -2.29 11.75 4.12
C GLN A 210 -0.76 11.67 4.27
N GLY A 211 -0.05 11.05 3.33
CA GLY A 211 1.40 11.11 3.20
C GLY A 211 1.86 12.51 2.79
N SER A 212 3.11 12.82 3.12
CA SER A 212 3.74 14.08 2.73
C SER A 212 4.18 14.02 1.27
N LEU A 213 3.67 14.92 0.43
CA LEU A 213 4.04 15.03 -0.98
C LEU A 213 4.96 16.24 -1.18
N PRO A 214 6.21 16.08 -1.64
CA PRO A 214 7.04 17.21 -2.02
C PRO A 214 6.47 17.85 -3.30
N ILE A 215 6.38 19.16 -3.31
CA ILE A 215 5.95 19.95 -4.46
C ILE A 215 7.17 20.59 -5.10
N TYR A 216 7.35 20.39 -6.39
CA TYR A 216 8.43 20.98 -7.17
C TYR A 216 7.84 21.93 -8.25
N ASN A 217 8.56 22.97 -8.62
CA ASN A 217 8.17 23.78 -9.77
C ASN A 217 8.62 23.10 -11.09
N LYS A 218 8.26 23.71 -12.23
CA LYS A 218 8.61 23.21 -13.57
C LYS A 218 10.13 23.09 -13.83
N LYS A 219 10.97 23.64 -12.96
CA LYS A 219 12.43 23.53 -13.02
C LYS A 219 12.98 22.45 -12.10
N GLY A 220 12.11 21.69 -11.38
CA GLY A 220 12.51 20.70 -10.40
C GLY A 220 12.95 21.29 -9.04
N GLU A 221 12.70 22.58 -8.78
CA GLU A 221 13.06 23.20 -7.50
C GLU A 221 11.95 23.00 -6.46
N PHE A 222 12.32 22.57 -5.27
CA PHE A 222 11.38 22.33 -4.15
C PHE A 222 10.62 23.61 -3.76
N GLN A 223 9.30 23.53 -3.72
CA GLN A 223 8.40 24.64 -3.39
C GLN A 223 7.70 24.47 -2.02
N GLY A 224 7.62 23.27 -1.52
CA GLY A 224 6.92 22.98 -0.26
C GLY A 224 6.43 21.54 -0.16
N MET A 225 5.60 21.31 0.86
CA MET A 225 4.99 20.00 1.11
C MET A 225 3.48 20.06 0.93
N GLY A 226 2.97 19.17 0.12
CA GLY A 226 1.53 18.88 0.00
C GLY A 226 1.14 17.67 0.86
N VAL A 227 -0.12 17.26 0.70
CA VAL A 227 -0.70 16.09 1.39
C VAL A 227 -1.42 15.24 0.36
N GLY A 228 -1.05 13.97 0.24
CA GLY A 228 -1.70 13.00 -0.65
C GLY A 228 -3.17 12.80 -0.33
N GLN A 229 -3.98 12.58 -1.36
CA GLN A 229 -5.42 12.36 -1.26
C GLN A 229 -5.79 10.98 -1.82
N SER A 230 -6.87 10.41 -1.29
CA SER A 230 -7.37 9.13 -1.78
C SER A 230 -8.24 9.24 -3.06
N SER A 231 -8.43 10.45 -3.59
CA SER A 231 -9.15 10.72 -4.84
C SER A 231 -8.50 10.09 -6.06
N CYS A 232 -7.18 9.86 -6.03
CA CYS A 232 -6.42 9.24 -7.11
C CYS A 232 -6.90 7.81 -7.44
N LEU A 233 -7.34 7.01 -6.46
CA LEU A 233 -7.63 5.59 -6.66
C LEU A 233 -8.65 5.30 -7.77
N LEU A 234 -9.81 5.94 -7.72
CA LEU A 234 -10.84 5.75 -8.75
C LEU A 234 -10.45 6.40 -10.09
N LYS A 235 -9.62 7.44 -10.06
CA LYS A 235 -9.05 8.05 -11.26
C LYS A 235 -8.12 7.05 -11.98
N GLU A 236 -7.23 6.40 -11.25
CA GLU A 236 -6.31 5.39 -11.82
C GLU A 236 -7.08 4.23 -12.45
N VAL A 237 -8.16 3.75 -11.80
CA VAL A 237 -9.03 2.72 -12.39
C VAL A 237 -9.65 3.20 -13.72
N LYS A 238 -10.13 4.44 -13.78
CA LYS A 238 -10.70 5.02 -15.01
C LYS A 238 -9.66 5.11 -16.12
N GLU A 239 -8.43 5.53 -15.80
CA GLU A 239 -7.34 5.59 -16.77
C GLU A 239 -6.94 4.21 -17.28
N CYS A 240 -6.88 3.20 -16.40
CA CYS A 240 -6.65 1.81 -16.81
C CYS A 240 -7.66 1.34 -17.87
N VAL A 241 -8.93 1.66 -17.69
CA VAL A 241 -10.00 1.26 -18.63
C VAL A 241 -9.97 2.10 -19.90
N SER A 242 -9.89 3.44 -19.78
CA SER A 242 -10.08 4.34 -20.92
C SER A 242 -8.84 4.51 -21.80
N MET A 243 -7.64 4.45 -21.21
CA MET A 243 -6.38 4.68 -21.93
C MET A 243 -5.73 3.38 -22.40
N GLU A 244 -5.76 2.33 -21.56
CA GLU A 244 -5.03 1.08 -21.81
C GLU A 244 -5.94 -0.10 -22.14
N ASN A 245 -7.26 0.10 -22.19
CA ASN A 245 -8.25 -0.95 -22.45
C ASN A 245 -8.09 -2.16 -21.52
N ILE A 246 -7.74 -1.92 -20.26
CA ILE A 246 -7.72 -2.95 -19.21
C ILE A 246 -9.18 -3.25 -18.83
N PRO A 247 -9.61 -4.52 -18.75
CA PRO A 247 -10.96 -4.86 -18.32
C PRO A 247 -11.30 -4.21 -16.96
N LEU A 248 -12.52 -3.69 -16.83
CA LEU A 248 -12.95 -2.96 -15.63
C LEU A 248 -12.79 -3.79 -14.36
N GLU A 249 -13.12 -5.08 -14.41
CA GLU A 249 -12.99 -6.00 -13.28
C GLU A 249 -11.52 -6.14 -12.85
N THR A 250 -10.60 -6.22 -13.81
CA THR A 250 -9.16 -6.28 -13.54
C THR A 250 -8.65 -4.96 -12.94
N ALA A 251 -9.09 -3.83 -13.48
CA ALA A 251 -8.71 -2.52 -12.94
C ALA A 251 -9.27 -2.31 -11.51
N LEU A 252 -10.54 -2.66 -11.28
CA LEU A 252 -11.15 -2.56 -9.95
C LEU A 252 -10.51 -3.53 -8.93
N SER A 253 -10.09 -4.72 -9.36
CA SER A 253 -9.47 -5.68 -8.46
C SER A 253 -8.22 -5.12 -7.79
N THR A 254 -7.47 -4.25 -8.45
CA THR A 254 -6.23 -3.63 -7.91
C THR A 254 -6.46 -2.77 -6.67
N ILE A 255 -7.68 -2.26 -6.46
CA ILE A 255 -8.06 -1.43 -5.31
C ILE A 255 -9.13 -2.09 -4.42
N THR A 256 -9.52 -3.32 -4.72
CA THR A 256 -10.59 -4.03 -3.98
C THR A 256 -10.15 -5.42 -3.53
N SER A 257 -10.32 -6.43 -4.38
CA SER A 257 -10.06 -7.84 -4.02
C SER A 257 -8.58 -8.15 -3.84
N ASN A 258 -7.70 -7.58 -4.66
CA ASN A 258 -6.27 -7.87 -4.56
C ASN A 258 -5.67 -7.42 -3.22
N PRO A 259 -5.82 -6.15 -2.78
CA PRO A 259 -5.33 -5.76 -1.46
C PRO A 259 -6.01 -6.54 -0.33
N ALA A 260 -7.31 -6.88 -0.45
CA ALA A 260 -7.98 -7.68 0.55
C ALA A 260 -7.39 -9.09 0.68
N ASP A 261 -7.11 -9.77 -0.44
CA ASP A 261 -6.52 -11.10 -0.47
C ASP A 261 -5.08 -11.10 0.05
N ILE A 262 -4.25 -10.15 -0.40
CA ILE A 262 -2.85 -10.01 0.00
C ILE A 262 -2.76 -9.75 1.52
N LEU A 263 -3.68 -8.97 2.06
CA LEU A 263 -3.72 -8.59 3.47
C LEU A 263 -4.58 -9.54 4.33
N HIS A 264 -5.04 -10.67 3.77
CA HIS A 264 -5.89 -11.68 4.42
C HIS A 264 -7.14 -11.08 5.06
N LEU A 265 -7.75 -10.06 4.44
CA LEU A 265 -8.99 -9.44 4.89
C LEU A 265 -10.20 -10.22 4.36
N ASN A 266 -10.46 -11.38 4.91
CA ASN A 266 -11.35 -12.44 4.40
C ASN A 266 -12.81 -12.03 4.14
N LYS A 267 -13.25 -10.84 4.60
CA LYS A 267 -14.63 -10.34 4.39
C LYS A 267 -14.65 -9.04 3.59
N LYS A 268 -13.57 -8.71 2.88
CA LYS A 268 -13.40 -7.46 2.15
C LYS A 268 -13.18 -7.68 0.65
N GLY A 269 -13.31 -6.61 -0.11
CA GLY A 269 -12.95 -6.54 -1.51
C GLY A 269 -13.92 -7.18 -2.50
N ARG A 270 -15.05 -7.75 -2.05
CA ARG A 270 -16.04 -8.43 -2.91
C ARG A 270 -17.46 -8.18 -2.46
N VAL A 271 -18.38 -8.16 -3.42
CA VAL A 271 -19.82 -8.20 -3.19
C VAL A 271 -20.24 -9.68 -3.16
N GLN A 272 -20.29 -10.24 -1.95
CA GLN A 272 -20.55 -11.66 -1.74
C GLN A 272 -21.30 -11.86 -0.42
N GLU A 273 -22.16 -12.88 -0.36
CA GLU A 273 -22.84 -13.27 0.88
C GLU A 273 -21.84 -13.63 1.99
N GLY A 274 -22.05 -13.10 3.19
CA GLY A 274 -21.16 -13.28 4.35
C GLY A 274 -19.99 -12.29 4.41
N TYR A 275 -19.82 -11.44 3.38
CA TYR A 275 -18.85 -10.33 3.38
C TYR A 275 -19.43 -9.08 4.01
N ASP A 276 -18.55 -8.18 4.44
CA ASP A 276 -18.97 -6.88 4.93
C ASP A 276 -19.63 -6.08 3.79
N ALA A 277 -20.72 -5.40 4.09
CA ALA A 277 -21.41 -4.57 3.11
C ALA A 277 -20.69 -3.22 2.93
N ASP A 278 -19.53 -3.28 2.30
CA ASP A 278 -18.70 -2.15 1.89
C ASP A 278 -18.86 -1.97 0.38
N LEU A 279 -19.65 -0.96 -0.03
CA LEU A 279 -20.09 -0.83 -1.42
C LEU A 279 -19.90 0.60 -1.92
N CYS A 280 -19.40 0.72 -3.14
CA CYS A 280 -19.40 1.96 -3.91
C CYS A 280 -20.41 1.85 -5.05
N ILE A 281 -21.35 2.77 -5.14
CA ILE A 281 -22.27 2.89 -6.26
C ILE A 281 -21.71 3.93 -7.22
N LEU A 282 -21.46 3.50 -8.45
CA LEU A 282 -20.90 4.32 -9.50
C LEU A 282 -21.94 4.52 -10.62
N ASP A 283 -21.89 5.65 -11.31
CA ASP A 283 -22.65 5.85 -12.54
C ASP A 283 -21.94 5.17 -13.74
N LYS A 284 -22.54 5.28 -14.93
CA LYS A 284 -21.98 4.73 -16.18
C LYS A 284 -20.64 5.34 -16.60
N ASN A 285 -20.26 6.49 -16.03
CA ASN A 285 -18.98 7.16 -16.25
C ASN A 285 -18.00 6.90 -15.12
N LEU A 286 -18.28 5.90 -14.27
CA LEU A 286 -17.51 5.56 -13.06
C LEU A 286 -17.39 6.73 -12.07
N GLN A 287 -18.37 7.63 -12.02
CA GLN A 287 -18.43 8.67 -11.00
C GLN A 287 -19.05 8.09 -9.73
N LEU A 288 -18.48 8.39 -8.59
CA LEU A 288 -18.98 7.94 -7.30
C LEU A 288 -20.28 8.66 -6.96
N ILE A 289 -21.34 7.89 -6.73
CA ILE A 289 -22.68 8.40 -6.36
C ILE A 289 -22.93 8.22 -4.87
N LYS A 290 -22.53 7.05 -4.34
CA LYS A 290 -22.84 6.68 -2.96
C LYS A 290 -21.82 5.69 -2.42
N VAL A 291 -21.54 5.81 -1.12
CA VAL A 291 -20.69 4.87 -0.40
C VAL A 291 -21.46 4.29 0.79
N ILE A 292 -21.37 2.97 0.92
CA ILE A 292 -21.89 2.22 2.05
C ILE A 292 -20.68 1.56 2.72
N ALA A 293 -20.53 1.78 4.02
CA ALA A 293 -19.50 1.14 4.82
C ALA A 293 -20.17 0.37 5.95
N ARG A 294 -19.82 -0.92 6.09
CA ARG A 294 -20.38 -1.84 7.09
C ARG A 294 -21.92 -1.76 7.12
N GLY A 295 -22.54 -1.69 5.95
CA GLY A 295 -24.00 -1.64 5.78
C GLY A 295 -24.67 -0.28 6.03
N LYS A 296 -23.90 0.76 6.34
CA LYS A 296 -24.43 2.13 6.57
C LYS A 296 -24.03 3.08 5.45
N SER A 297 -24.95 3.92 4.99
CA SER A 297 -24.62 4.99 4.05
C SER A 297 -23.73 6.02 4.76
N VAL A 298 -22.57 6.30 4.18
CA VAL A 298 -21.55 7.21 4.74
C VAL A 298 -21.19 8.36 3.78
N TYR A 299 -21.64 8.26 2.51
CA TYR A 299 -21.53 9.29 1.48
C TYR A 299 -22.62 9.10 0.44
#